data_0dd9815454dce1745bd2923de8b142e3
#
_entry.id   0dd9815454dce1745bd2923de8b142e3
#
_cell.length_a   1.000
_cell.length_b   1.000
_cell.length_c   1.000
_cell.angle_alpha   90.00
_cell.angle_beta   90.00
_cell.angle_gamma   90.00
#
_symmetry.space_group_name_H-M   'P 1'
#
loop_
_entity.id
_entity.type
_entity.pdbx_description
1 polymer ?
#
loop_
_entity_poly.entity_id
_entity_poly.type
_entity_poly.pdbx_seq_one_letter_code
_entity_poly.pdbx_strand_id
1 'polypeptide(L)'
;MTVKRLHRLLIIGLAGALNATASAQNAVDLSVMPPTDQSTQQAANGRWFGDAERGWFWYEDPPADVEKPTWVMPPVGIMPADPLAELEALQAAVERSKALAVLHPTAPNIRAWMELNAAVQRRATLFADVTQRVVWSTPSLDQSLVRPHSQEGLKAWTAARTESTSRALREIAQTYGLFFVFSSDCPYCRQIAPFLQRFAQTYDFKLIPISLDGGTLAEFPDARYEPTMKARLGVEVTPAIFLVDPSAGHVQPIAYGVISVSELETRIMRLFKMTPGQMTYNVYDAGGAQQ
;
A
#
# COMPACT_ATOMS: atom_id res chain seq x y z
N MET A 1 54.43 -14.30 -4.48
CA MET A 1 54.67 -15.42 -3.53
C MET A 1 53.26 -15.86 -3.13
N THR A 2 52.64 -16.74 -3.84
CA THR A 2 52.67 -18.18 -4.02
C THR A 2 52.52 -18.96 -2.70
N VAL A 3 51.38 -19.66 -2.56
CA VAL A 3 51.18 -21.07 -2.18
C VAL A 3 49.68 -21.23 -1.92
N LYS A 4 48.85 -21.76 -2.80
CA LYS A 4 48.56 -23.11 -3.30
C LYS A 4 48.15 -24.13 -2.21
N ARG A 5 46.87 -24.57 -2.37
CA ARG A 5 46.32 -25.93 -2.39
C ARG A 5 46.34 -26.76 -1.09
N LEU A 6 45.23 -27.40 -0.72
CA LEU A 6 44.89 -28.78 -1.12
C LEU A 6 43.48 -29.22 -0.69
N HIS A 7 42.82 -29.82 -1.63
CA HIS A 7 41.64 -30.69 -1.53
C HIS A 7 41.89 -31.89 -0.60
N ARG A 8 40.83 -32.39 0.05
CA ARG A 8 40.55 -33.85 0.02
C ARG A 8 39.10 -34.15 0.37
N LEU A 9 38.42 -34.69 -0.63
CA LEU A 9 37.22 -35.52 -0.54
C LEU A 9 37.51 -36.77 0.32
N LEU A 10 36.54 -37.17 1.12
CA LEU A 10 36.43 -38.58 1.55
C LEU A 10 34.94 -38.96 1.52
N ILE A 11 34.60 -39.68 0.45
CA ILE A 11 33.40 -40.48 0.29
C ILE A 11 33.67 -41.80 0.99
N ILE A 12 32.84 -42.13 1.98
CA ILE A 12 32.67 -43.52 2.42
C ILE A 12 31.20 -43.83 2.43
N GLY A 13 30.82 -44.64 1.44
CA GLY A 13 29.52 -45.29 1.42
C GLY A 13 29.54 -46.50 2.36
N LEU A 14 28.41 -46.73 3.02
CA LEU A 14 28.08 -48.06 3.52
C LEU A 14 26.59 -48.31 3.30
N ALA A 15 26.34 -49.24 2.42
CA ALA A 15 25.04 -49.85 2.19
C ALA A 15 24.77 -50.86 3.34
N GLY A 16 23.50 -51.02 3.69
CA GLY A 16 23.11 -52.27 4.31
C GLY A 16 22.00 -52.19 5.37
N ALA A 17 20.94 -52.80 4.98
CA ALA A 17 19.95 -53.56 5.76
C ALA A 17 18.59 -52.89 6.00
N LEU A 18 17.68 -53.26 5.12
CA LEU A 18 16.24 -53.35 5.40
C LEU A 18 15.99 -54.21 6.63
N ASN A 19 15.27 -53.65 7.58
CA ASN A 19 14.41 -54.47 8.43
C ASN A 19 13.08 -53.77 8.60
N ALA A 20 12.09 -54.34 7.97
CA ALA A 20 10.68 -54.05 8.15
C ALA A 20 10.26 -54.62 9.53
N THR A 21 9.80 -53.78 10.41
CA THR A 21 8.98 -54.23 11.56
C THR A 21 7.83 -53.27 11.78
N ALA A 22 6.68 -53.81 11.48
CA ALA A 22 5.40 -53.67 12.16
C ALA A 22 4.87 -52.27 12.47
N SER A 23 3.88 -51.91 11.70
CA SER A 23 2.79 -50.99 12.02
C SER A 23 2.22 -51.22 13.43
N ALA A 24 2.43 -50.28 14.31
CA ALA A 24 1.52 -50.11 15.45
C ALA A 24 0.54 -49.00 15.03
N GLN A 25 -0.62 -49.41 14.58
CA GLN A 25 -1.78 -48.54 14.44
C GLN A 25 -2.20 -48.12 15.83
N ASN A 26 -1.89 -46.92 16.25
CA ASN A 26 -2.56 -46.28 17.37
C ASN A 26 -3.98 -45.95 16.92
N ALA A 27 -4.88 -46.92 17.10
CA ALA A 27 -6.30 -46.66 17.10
C ALA A 27 -6.57 -45.72 18.29
N VAL A 28 -6.97 -44.48 17.97
CA VAL A 28 -7.51 -43.57 18.98
C VAL A 28 -8.78 -44.21 19.50
N ASP A 29 -8.75 -44.58 20.77
CA ASP A 29 -9.93 -45.13 21.48
C ASP A 29 -10.97 -43.99 21.62
N LEU A 30 -12.00 -44.05 20.82
CA LEU A 30 -13.13 -43.11 20.81
C LEU A 30 -14.15 -43.39 21.93
N SER A 31 -13.86 -44.31 22.84
CA SER A 31 -14.79 -44.70 23.92
C SER A 31 -14.78 -43.78 25.15
N VAL A 32 -13.99 -42.68 25.16
CA VAL A 32 -13.99 -41.68 26.24
C VAL A 32 -14.56 -40.35 25.76
N MET A 33 -15.66 -40.38 25.03
CA MET A 33 -16.51 -39.20 24.94
C MET A 33 -17.46 -39.17 26.14
N PRO A 34 -17.57 -38.05 26.88
CA PRO A 34 -18.59 -37.91 27.89
C PRO A 34 -19.97 -38.07 27.23
N PRO A 35 -20.94 -38.67 27.92
CA PRO A 35 -22.27 -38.86 27.36
C PRO A 35 -22.81 -37.48 26.94
N THR A 36 -23.05 -37.32 25.65
CA THR A 36 -23.78 -36.18 25.11
C THR A 36 -25.17 -36.21 25.76
N ASP A 37 -25.46 -35.19 26.52
CA ASP A 37 -26.77 -35.01 27.13
C ASP A 37 -27.84 -35.02 26.04
N GLN A 38 -28.59 -36.13 25.97
CA GLN A 38 -29.67 -36.34 24.99
C GLN A 38 -30.80 -35.32 25.15
N SER A 39 -30.87 -34.64 26.29
CA SER A 39 -31.82 -33.56 26.53
C SER A 39 -31.54 -32.31 25.69
N THR A 40 -30.25 -32.03 25.36
CA THR A 40 -29.86 -30.91 24.52
C THR A 40 -30.07 -31.20 23.03
N GLN A 41 -29.98 -32.47 22.60
CA GLN A 41 -30.25 -32.82 21.19
C GLN A 41 -31.75 -32.85 20.84
N GLN A 42 -32.63 -33.17 21.79
CA GLN A 42 -34.08 -33.11 21.57
C GLN A 42 -34.63 -31.67 21.49
N ALA A 43 -33.99 -30.72 22.16
CA ALA A 43 -34.35 -29.30 22.05
C ALA A 43 -33.92 -28.68 20.71
N ALA A 44 -32.85 -29.22 20.09
CA ALA A 44 -32.33 -28.71 18.80
C ALA A 44 -33.12 -29.20 17.59
N ASN A 45 -33.74 -30.37 17.64
CA ASN A 45 -34.34 -31.03 16.46
C ASN A 45 -35.81 -30.67 16.18
N GLY A 46 -36.48 -29.89 17.03
CA GLY A 46 -37.92 -29.67 16.90
C GLY A 46 -38.35 -28.29 16.37
N ARG A 47 -37.45 -27.31 16.27
CA ARG A 47 -37.83 -25.91 16.00
C ARG A 47 -37.40 -25.32 14.66
N TRP A 48 -36.71 -26.09 13.85
CA TRP A 48 -36.05 -25.54 12.65
C TRP A 48 -37.00 -25.13 11.52
N PHE A 49 -38.10 -25.82 11.31
CA PHE A 49 -38.99 -25.61 10.15
C PHE A 49 -40.34 -24.97 10.48
N GLY A 50 -40.60 -24.61 11.74
CA GLY A 50 -41.89 -24.10 12.16
C GLY A 50 -41.90 -22.65 12.67
N ASP A 51 -40.73 -22.02 12.81
CA ASP A 51 -40.64 -20.67 13.39
C ASP A 51 -40.54 -19.63 12.28
N ALA A 52 -41.69 -19.05 11.90
CA ALA A 52 -41.79 -18.06 10.84
C ALA A 52 -41.19 -16.67 11.22
N GLU A 53 -40.73 -16.51 12.46
CA GLU A 53 -40.19 -15.25 12.97
C GLU A 53 -38.64 -15.22 12.96
N ARG A 54 -38.00 -16.32 12.56
CA ARG A 54 -36.53 -16.33 12.40
C ARG A 54 -36.12 -15.69 11.09
N GLY A 55 -35.30 -14.65 11.21
CA GLY A 55 -34.71 -13.98 10.07
C GLY A 55 -33.91 -14.92 9.16
N TRP A 56 -33.75 -14.57 7.93
CA TRP A 56 -33.19 -15.35 6.81
C TRP A 56 -31.79 -15.92 7.05
N PHE A 57 -31.09 -15.44 8.09
CA PHE A 57 -29.70 -15.82 8.41
C PHE A 57 -29.52 -16.56 9.74
N TRP A 58 -30.58 -17.14 10.34
CA TRP A 58 -30.43 -17.93 11.57
C TRP A 58 -29.96 -17.11 12.79
N TYR A 59 -30.08 -15.81 12.70
CA TYR A 59 -29.72 -14.87 13.76
C TYR A 59 -30.96 -14.62 14.63
N GLU A 60 -30.88 -15.00 15.88
CA GLU A 60 -31.83 -14.52 16.88
C GLU A 60 -31.32 -13.17 17.39
N ASP A 61 -32.10 -12.13 17.22
CA ASP A 61 -31.77 -10.87 17.84
C ASP A 61 -31.63 -11.08 19.35
N PRO A 62 -30.54 -10.60 19.98
CA PRO A 62 -30.41 -10.69 21.43
C PRO A 62 -31.58 -9.97 22.07
N PRO A 63 -32.07 -10.45 23.25
CA PRO A 63 -33.17 -9.79 23.96
C PRO A 63 -32.93 -8.29 24.06
N ALA A 64 -33.99 -7.49 23.89
CA ALA A 64 -33.88 -6.04 23.83
C ALA A 64 -33.22 -5.36 25.04
N ASP A 65 -33.12 -6.08 26.15
CA ASP A 65 -32.58 -5.62 27.43
C ASP A 65 -31.11 -5.98 27.66
N VAL A 66 -30.42 -6.56 26.67
CA VAL A 66 -28.97 -6.74 26.81
C VAL A 66 -28.32 -5.37 26.64
N GLU A 67 -27.89 -4.79 27.76
CA GLU A 67 -27.06 -3.59 27.74
C GLU A 67 -25.91 -3.82 26.74
N LYS A 68 -25.91 -3.02 25.66
CA LYS A 68 -24.81 -3.06 24.68
C LYS A 68 -23.52 -2.79 25.44
N PRO A 69 -22.52 -3.66 25.36
CA PRO A 69 -21.29 -3.44 26.09
C PRO A 69 -20.71 -2.08 25.67
N THR A 70 -20.80 -1.13 26.58
CA THR A 70 -20.19 0.18 26.39
C THR A 70 -18.69 -0.02 26.46
N TRP A 71 -18.01 0.18 25.35
CA TRP A 71 -16.56 0.11 25.36
C TRP A 71 -16.00 1.23 26.24
N VAL A 72 -15.34 0.85 27.31
CA VAL A 72 -14.60 1.75 28.18
C VAL A 72 -13.13 1.58 27.86
N MET A 73 -12.45 2.69 27.59
CA MET A 73 -10.99 2.64 27.48
C MET A 73 -10.42 1.99 28.73
N PRO A 74 -9.49 1.02 28.60
CA PRO A 74 -8.83 0.49 29.76
C PRO A 74 -8.23 1.66 30.55
N PRO A 75 -8.29 1.63 31.89
CA PRO A 75 -7.74 2.70 32.72
C PRO A 75 -6.28 2.90 32.33
N VAL A 76 -5.87 4.15 32.27
CA VAL A 76 -4.46 4.49 32.07
C VAL A 76 -3.69 3.76 33.16
N GLY A 77 -2.98 2.70 32.79
CA GLY A 77 -2.18 1.92 33.73
C GLY A 77 -1.15 2.83 34.40
N ILE A 78 -0.70 2.44 35.58
CA ILE A 78 0.42 3.11 36.22
C ILE A 78 1.57 3.13 35.22
N MET A 79 1.95 4.32 34.75
CA MET A 79 3.09 4.45 33.87
C MET A 79 4.35 3.98 34.59
N PRO A 80 5.11 3.04 34.04
CA PRO A 80 6.39 2.68 34.61
C PRO A 80 7.28 3.93 34.70
N ALA A 81 8.13 3.98 35.67
CA ALA A 81 9.04 5.12 35.89
C ALA A 81 9.97 5.34 34.68
N ASP A 82 10.33 4.24 33.99
CA ASP A 82 11.08 4.25 32.73
C ASP A 82 10.51 3.21 31.76
N PRO A 83 9.62 3.62 30.84
CA PRO A 83 9.00 2.70 29.88
C PRO A 83 10.00 2.14 28.85
N LEU A 84 11.09 2.85 28.55
CA LEU A 84 12.12 2.34 27.65
C LEU A 84 12.92 1.22 28.31
N ALA A 85 13.35 1.41 29.55
CA ALA A 85 14.06 0.37 30.29
C ALA A 85 13.20 -0.89 30.47
N GLU A 86 11.89 -0.75 30.71
CA GLU A 86 10.98 -1.91 30.78
C GLU A 86 10.88 -2.64 29.44
N LEU A 87 10.78 -1.90 28.33
CA LEU A 87 10.73 -2.48 26.99
C LEU A 87 12.02 -3.22 26.66
N GLU A 88 13.18 -2.61 26.93
CA GLU A 88 14.50 -3.23 26.71
C GLU A 88 14.67 -4.49 27.56
N ALA A 89 14.25 -4.45 28.82
CA ALA A 89 14.30 -5.64 29.70
C ALA A 89 13.42 -6.77 29.17
N LEU A 90 12.23 -6.47 28.67
CA LEU A 90 11.34 -7.46 28.05
C LEU A 90 11.95 -8.06 26.79
N GLN A 91 12.51 -7.23 25.90
CA GLN A 91 13.18 -7.70 24.67
C GLN A 91 14.36 -8.62 25.03
N ALA A 92 15.20 -8.20 25.97
CA ALA A 92 16.33 -9.02 26.42
C ALA A 92 15.89 -10.33 27.09
N ALA A 93 14.77 -10.33 27.78
CA ALA A 93 14.22 -11.56 28.37
C ALA A 93 13.73 -12.55 27.29
N VAL A 94 13.04 -12.04 26.26
CA VAL A 94 12.59 -12.86 25.11
C VAL A 94 13.77 -13.47 24.39
N GLU A 95 14.79 -12.69 24.05
CA GLU A 95 15.97 -13.17 23.34
C GLU A 95 16.76 -14.20 24.17
N ARG A 96 16.94 -13.97 25.47
CA ARG A 96 17.60 -14.94 26.37
C ARG A 96 16.84 -16.24 26.48
N SER A 97 15.52 -16.16 26.66
CA SER A 97 14.66 -17.34 26.77
C SER A 97 14.66 -18.17 25.48
N LYS A 98 14.60 -17.49 24.31
CA LYS A 98 14.72 -18.11 22.99
C LYS A 98 16.08 -18.80 22.79
N ALA A 99 17.16 -18.08 23.09
CA ALA A 99 18.51 -18.62 22.96
C ALA A 99 18.69 -19.87 23.85
N LEU A 100 18.20 -19.83 25.08
CA LEU A 100 18.27 -20.98 25.99
C LEU A 100 17.46 -22.17 25.46
N ALA A 101 16.26 -21.95 24.93
CA ALA A 101 15.42 -22.98 24.34
C ALA A 101 16.06 -23.62 23.10
N VAL A 102 16.79 -22.82 22.29
CA VAL A 102 17.49 -23.30 21.08
C VAL A 102 18.77 -24.08 21.44
N LEU A 103 19.57 -23.55 22.37
CA LEU A 103 20.84 -24.18 22.73
C LEU A 103 20.66 -25.40 23.62
N HIS A 104 19.63 -25.38 24.50
CA HIS A 104 19.30 -26.47 25.41
C HIS A 104 17.81 -26.79 25.28
N PRO A 105 17.39 -27.58 24.26
CA PRO A 105 16.00 -27.84 23.92
C PRO A 105 15.34 -28.84 24.89
N THR A 106 15.18 -28.44 26.13
CA THR A 106 14.46 -29.19 27.16
C THR A 106 13.02 -28.71 27.23
N ALA A 107 12.10 -29.60 27.67
CA ALA A 107 10.70 -29.22 27.82
C ALA A 107 10.46 -27.99 28.71
N PRO A 108 11.17 -27.83 29.86
CA PRO A 108 11.05 -26.60 30.66
C PRO A 108 11.49 -25.33 29.90
N ASN A 109 12.61 -25.38 29.20
CA ASN A 109 13.14 -24.21 28.47
C ASN A 109 12.22 -23.78 27.32
N ILE A 110 11.75 -24.76 26.54
CA ILE A 110 10.80 -24.51 25.45
C ILE A 110 9.49 -23.93 25.99
N ARG A 111 8.96 -24.52 27.09
CA ARG A 111 7.73 -24.02 27.73
C ARG A 111 7.90 -22.59 28.20
N ALA A 112 8.97 -22.26 28.92
CA ALA A 112 9.25 -20.91 29.40
C ALA A 112 9.32 -19.88 28.26
N TRP A 113 9.98 -20.23 27.17
CA TRP A 113 10.02 -19.38 25.99
C TRP A 113 8.63 -19.20 25.36
N MET A 114 7.85 -20.27 25.20
CA MET A 114 6.51 -20.21 24.61
C MET A 114 5.55 -19.39 25.47
N GLU A 115 5.59 -19.55 26.79
CA GLU A 115 4.75 -18.77 27.73
C GLU A 115 5.08 -17.28 27.68
N LEU A 116 6.38 -16.93 27.65
CA LEU A 116 6.83 -15.55 27.54
C LEU A 116 6.42 -14.95 26.18
N ASN A 117 6.61 -15.70 25.11
CA ASN A 117 6.20 -15.26 23.77
C ASN A 117 4.69 -15.04 23.68
N ALA A 118 3.88 -15.95 24.28
CA ALA A 118 2.43 -15.77 24.34
C ALA A 118 2.02 -14.52 25.15
N ALA A 119 2.75 -14.20 26.21
CA ALA A 119 2.52 -12.96 26.98
C ALA A 119 2.81 -11.70 26.15
N VAL A 120 3.89 -11.71 25.36
CA VAL A 120 4.22 -10.62 24.44
C VAL A 120 3.14 -10.48 23.36
N GLN A 121 2.68 -11.59 22.80
CA GLN A 121 1.61 -11.58 21.78
C GLN A 121 0.30 -11.01 22.32
N ARG A 122 -0.09 -11.35 23.55
CA ARG A 122 -1.28 -10.74 24.17
C ARG A 122 -1.16 -9.23 24.31
N ARG A 123 0.03 -8.71 24.70
CA ARG A 123 0.28 -7.25 24.74
C ARG A 123 0.19 -6.59 23.37
N ALA A 124 0.77 -7.24 22.35
CA ALA A 124 0.70 -6.76 20.97
C ALA A 124 -0.74 -6.72 20.44
N THR A 125 -1.55 -7.75 20.74
CA THR A 125 -2.97 -7.79 20.37
C THR A 125 -3.76 -6.66 21.05
N LEU A 126 -3.53 -6.45 22.35
CA LEU A 126 -4.17 -5.35 23.08
C LEU A 126 -3.78 -3.99 22.49
N PHE A 127 -2.49 -3.79 22.21
CA PHE A 127 -2.01 -2.55 21.57
C PHE A 127 -2.70 -2.31 20.22
N ALA A 128 -2.79 -3.33 19.37
CA ALA A 128 -3.42 -3.24 18.07
C ALA A 128 -4.92 -2.90 18.19
N ASP A 129 -5.66 -3.56 19.09
CA ASP A 129 -7.07 -3.31 19.31
C ASP A 129 -7.33 -1.88 19.83
N VAL A 130 -6.57 -1.45 20.83
CA VAL A 130 -6.67 -0.08 21.38
C VAL A 130 -6.31 0.96 20.32
N THR A 131 -5.23 0.72 19.57
CA THR A 131 -4.82 1.62 18.47
C THR A 131 -5.95 1.78 17.45
N GLN A 132 -6.58 0.69 17.04
CA GLN A 132 -7.65 0.73 16.06
C GLN A 132 -8.87 1.52 16.59
N ARG A 133 -9.23 1.34 17.87
CA ARG A 133 -10.33 2.09 18.52
C ARG A 133 -10.02 3.58 18.62
N VAL A 134 -8.79 3.93 18.99
CA VAL A 134 -8.33 5.33 19.03
C VAL A 134 -8.39 5.95 17.63
N VAL A 135 -7.92 5.26 16.61
CA VAL A 135 -8.00 5.73 15.21
C VAL A 135 -9.46 5.98 14.82
N TRP A 136 -10.38 5.04 15.08
CA TRP A 136 -11.79 5.21 14.73
C TRP A 136 -12.49 6.34 15.47
N SER A 137 -12.04 6.66 16.69
CA SER A 137 -12.60 7.75 17.49
C SER A 137 -11.92 9.10 17.26
N THR A 138 -10.84 9.14 16.47
CA THR A 138 -10.03 10.36 16.27
C THR A 138 -9.83 10.61 14.77
N PRO A 139 -10.72 11.38 14.12
CA PRO A 139 -10.68 11.61 12.67
C PRO A 139 -9.31 12.06 12.13
N SER A 140 -8.55 12.85 12.90
CA SER A 140 -7.22 13.31 12.50
C SER A 140 -6.17 12.20 12.40
N LEU A 141 -6.40 11.04 13.00
CA LEU A 141 -5.52 9.87 12.95
C LEU A 141 -6.01 8.82 11.94
N ASP A 142 -7.23 8.94 11.43
CA ASP A 142 -7.82 7.97 10.51
C ASP A 142 -7.40 8.25 9.06
N GLN A 143 -6.38 7.54 8.61
CA GLN A 143 -5.89 7.63 7.24
C GLN A 143 -6.91 7.12 6.20
N SER A 144 -7.93 6.36 6.62
CA SER A 144 -8.99 5.90 5.71
C SER A 144 -9.91 7.03 5.24
N LEU A 145 -9.96 8.14 5.99
CA LEU A 145 -10.66 9.37 5.59
C LEU A 145 -9.94 10.09 4.45
N VAL A 146 -8.60 9.99 4.40
CA VAL A 146 -7.79 10.56 3.33
C VAL A 146 -7.80 9.65 2.11
N ARG A 147 -7.63 8.34 2.31
CA ARG A 147 -7.67 7.34 1.25
C ARG A 147 -8.42 6.10 1.73
N PRO A 148 -9.62 5.84 1.20
CA PRO A 148 -10.40 4.66 1.56
C PRO A 148 -9.68 3.34 1.27
N HIS A 149 -9.99 2.32 2.07
CA HIS A 149 -9.45 0.97 1.91
C HIS A 149 -10.46 0.00 1.26
N SER A 150 -11.76 0.30 1.30
CA SER A 150 -12.78 -0.51 0.63
C SER A 150 -12.74 -0.31 -0.88
N GLN A 151 -13.12 -1.32 -1.65
CA GLN A 151 -13.15 -1.23 -3.11
C GLN A 151 -14.11 -0.15 -3.61
N GLU A 152 -15.26 -0.02 -3.00
CA GLU A 152 -16.27 0.98 -3.32
C GLU A 152 -15.76 2.39 -3.02
N GLY A 153 -15.17 2.57 -1.84
CA GLY A 153 -14.54 3.82 -1.44
C GLY A 153 -13.40 4.21 -2.37
N LEU A 154 -12.52 3.26 -2.74
CA LEU A 154 -11.43 3.50 -3.69
C LEU A 154 -11.92 3.90 -5.08
N LYS A 155 -13.00 3.28 -5.58
CA LYS A 155 -13.61 3.67 -6.86
C LYS A 155 -14.13 5.10 -6.81
N ALA A 156 -14.92 5.44 -5.79
CA ALA A 156 -15.46 6.78 -5.60
C ALA A 156 -14.34 7.83 -5.45
N TRP A 157 -13.35 7.55 -4.62
CA TRP A 157 -12.20 8.40 -4.40
C TRP A 157 -11.38 8.60 -5.68
N THR A 158 -11.11 7.52 -6.46
CA THR A 158 -10.39 7.61 -7.71
C THR A 158 -11.15 8.44 -8.74
N ALA A 159 -12.47 8.25 -8.85
CA ALA A 159 -13.31 9.03 -9.75
C ALA A 159 -13.29 10.52 -9.40
N ALA A 160 -13.50 10.86 -8.13
CA ALA A 160 -13.45 12.24 -7.65
C ALA A 160 -12.08 12.89 -7.88
N ARG A 161 -11.00 12.13 -7.63
CA ARG A 161 -9.64 12.57 -7.88
C ARG A 161 -9.38 12.85 -9.35
N THR A 162 -9.79 11.93 -10.24
CA THR A 162 -9.63 12.09 -11.69
C THR A 162 -10.38 13.32 -12.19
N GLU A 163 -11.61 13.53 -11.71
CA GLU A 163 -12.41 14.71 -12.07
C GLU A 163 -11.77 15.99 -11.58
N SER A 164 -11.31 16.04 -10.33
CA SER A 164 -10.63 17.18 -9.74
C SER A 164 -9.34 17.52 -10.50
N THR A 165 -8.51 16.51 -10.83
CA THR A 165 -7.30 16.67 -11.64
C THR A 165 -7.64 17.21 -13.01
N SER A 166 -8.64 16.65 -13.69
CA SER A 166 -9.04 17.08 -15.03
C SER A 166 -9.54 18.52 -15.04
N ARG A 167 -10.28 18.93 -14.03
CA ARG A 167 -10.74 20.32 -13.87
C ARG A 167 -9.56 21.27 -13.68
N ALA A 168 -8.65 20.95 -12.77
CA ALA A 168 -7.48 21.77 -12.50
C ALA A 168 -6.55 21.88 -13.71
N LEU A 169 -6.35 20.81 -14.47
CA LEU A 169 -5.52 20.86 -15.70
C LEU A 169 -6.17 21.73 -16.78
N ARG A 170 -7.50 21.68 -16.95
CA ARG A 170 -8.21 22.58 -17.88
C ARG A 170 -8.13 24.05 -17.45
N GLU A 171 -8.19 24.33 -16.15
CA GLU A 171 -7.96 25.69 -15.64
C GLU A 171 -6.55 26.20 -15.96
N ILE A 172 -5.52 25.35 -15.77
CA ILE A 172 -4.13 25.68 -16.10
C ILE A 172 -3.98 25.90 -17.60
N ALA A 173 -4.63 25.09 -18.44
CA ALA A 173 -4.58 25.19 -19.88
C ALA A 173 -5.15 26.50 -20.45
N GLN A 174 -6.00 27.21 -19.70
CA GLN A 174 -6.51 28.54 -20.11
C GLN A 174 -5.40 29.62 -20.16
N THR A 175 -4.38 29.44 -19.31
CA THR A 175 -3.29 30.42 -19.21
C THR A 175 -1.99 29.90 -19.85
N TYR A 176 -1.76 28.59 -19.73
CA TYR A 176 -0.50 27.95 -20.13
C TYR A 176 -0.65 27.09 -21.37
N GLY A 177 0.37 27.08 -22.21
CA GLY A 177 0.54 26.14 -23.33
C GLY A 177 1.68 25.16 -23.07
N LEU A 178 1.84 24.22 -23.98
CA LEU A 178 2.93 23.24 -23.95
C LEU A 178 3.85 23.45 -25.16
N PHE A 179 5.16 23.49 -24.92
CA PHE A 179 6.14 23.23 -25.96
C PHE A 179 6.59 21.79 -25.92
N PHE A 180 6.59 21.15 -27.07
CA PHE A 180 7.16 19.84 -27.29
C PHE A 180 8.35 19.97 -28.22
N VAL A 181 9.55 19.89 -27.65
CA VAL A 181 10.81 20.04 -28.39
C VAL A 181 11.35 18.66 -28.74
N PHE A 182 11.57 18.42 -30.02
CA PHE A 182 11.96 17.11 -30.54
C PHE A 182 12.95 17.21 -31.72
N SER A 183 13.56 16.06 -32.07
CA SER A 183 14.22 15.81 -33.35
C SER A 183 13.48 14.68 -34.08
N SER A 184 13.41 14.73 -35.38
CA SER A 184 12.66 13.74 -36.19
C SER A 184 13.28 12.34 -36.18
N ASP A 185 14.60 12.26 -36.00
CA ASP A 185 15.36 11.01 -35.86
C ASP A 185 15.27 10.36 -34.47
N CYS A 186 14.73 11.07 -33.49
CA CYS A 186 14.62 10.59 -32.10
C CYS A 186 13.52 9.53 -31.93
N PRO A 187 13.85 8.26 -31.62
CA PRO A 187 12.86 7.21 -31.44
C PRO A 187 11.87 7.48 -30.30
N TYR A 188 12.37 8.06 -29.22
CA TYR A 188 11.57 8.38 -28.02
C TYR A 188 10.58 9.53 -28.29
N CYS A 189 10.93 10.45 -29.18
CA CYS A 189 10.05 11.53 -29.60
C CYS A 189 8.85 10.97 -30.36
N ARG A 190 9.07 10.03 -31.28
CA ARG A 190 7.99 9.31 -31.97
C ARG A 190 7.09 8.53 -31.01
N GLN A 191 7.66 7.95 -29.96
CA GLN A 191 6.89 7.17 -29.01
C GLN A 191 5.96 8.04 -28.14
N ILE A 192 6.42 9.22 -27.71
CA ILE A 192 5.62 10.09 -26.82
C ILE A 192 4.62 10.97 -27.57
N ALA A 193 4.87 11.28 -28.83
CA ALA A 193 4.07 12.21 -29.64
C ALA A 193 2.56 11.92 -29.61
N PRO A 194 2.07 10.69 -29.88
CA PRO A 194 0.64 10.41 -29.85
C PRO A 194 0.00 10.57 -28.48
N PHE A 195 0.75 10.27 -27.40
CA PHE A 195 0.26 10.44 -26.04
C PHE A 195 0.17 11.92 -25.67
N LEU A 196 1.16 12.72 -26.05
CA LEU A 196 1.18 14.14 -25.78
C LEU A 196 0.11 14.91 -26.58
N GLN A 197 -0.14 14.51 -27.81
CA GLN A 197 -1.24 15.05 -28.61
C GLN A 197 -2.60 14.77 -27.94
N ARG A 198 -2.82 13.53 -27.52
CA ARG A 198 -4.05 13.14 -26.82
C ARG A 198 -4.19 13.87 -25.48
N PHE A 199 -3.11 14.02 -24.72
CA PHE A 199 -3.11 14.78 -23.48
C PHE A 199 -3.55 16.22 -23.71
N ALA A 200 -2.95 16.90 -24.70
CA ALA A 200 -3.30 18.27 -25.05
C ALA A 200 -4.78 18.40 -25.46
N GLN A 201 -5.30 17.46 -26.24
CA GLN A 201 -6.72 17.43 -26.61
C GLN A 201 -7.65 17.16 -25.43
N THR A 202 -7.27 16.29 -24.50
CA THR A 202 -8.09 15.91 -23.33
C THR A 202 -8.27 17.07 -22.35
N TYR A 203 -7.22 17.86 -22.17
CA TYR A 203 -7.18 18.94 -21.18
C TYR A 203 -7.19 20.36 -21.79
N ASP A 204 -7.38 20.48 -23.10
CA ASP A 204 -7.47 21.73 -23.86
C ASP A 204 -6.16 22.55 -23.82
N PHE A 205 -5.01 21.89 -23.68
CA PHE A 205 -3.73 22.59 -23.79
C PHE A 205 -3.40 22.96 -25.22
N LYS A 206 -2.96 24.21 -25.43
CA LYS A 206 -2.36 24.59 -26.69
C LYS A 206 -0.95 23.99 -26.78
N LEU A 207 -0.78 23.00 -27.65
CA LEU A 207 0.48 22.31 -27.88
C LEU A 207 1.20 22.90 -29.11
N ILE A 208 2.44 23.32 -28.94
CA ILE A 208 3.30 23.83 -30.00
C ILE A 208 4.48 22.87 -30.17
N PRO A 209 4.47 22.03 -31.21
CA PRO A 209 5.58 21.14 -31.52
C PRO A 209 6.72 21.95 -32.18
N ILE A 210 7.94 21.76 -31.67
CA ILE A 210 9.15 22.46 -32.10
C ILE A 210 10.18 21.44 -32.56
N SER A 211 10.47 21.44 -33.82
CA SER A 211 11.50 20.60 -34.45
C SER A 211 12.86 21.30 -34.39
N LEU A 212 13.88 20.59 -33.90
CA LEU A 212 15.25 21.09 -33.87
C LEU A 212 16.05 20.83 -35.16
N ASP A 213 15.62 19.85 -35.96
CA ASP A 213 16.31 19.40 -37.17
C ASP A 213 15.51 19.71 -38.48
N GLY A 214 14.31 20.29 -38.36
CA GLY A 214 13.44 20.59 -39.47
C GLY A 214 12.61 19.40 -39.97
N GLY A 215 12.79 18.23 -39.41
CA GLY A 215 11.94 17.08 -39.72
C GLY A 215 10.63 17.12 -38.92
N THR A 216 9.67 16.28 -39.30
CA THR A 216 8.33 16.23 -38.73
C THR A 216 8.03 14.87 -38.09
N LEU A 217 7.00 14.79 -37.27
CA LEU A 217 6.43 13.55 -36.75
C LEU A 217 5.02 13.37 -37.34
N ALA A 218 4.54 12.13 -37.40
CA ALA A 218 3.23 11.84 -37.96
C ALA A 218 2.09 12.61 -37.27
N GLU A 219 2.20 12.79 -35.95
CA GLU A 219 1.25 13.53 -35.13
C GLU A 219 1.40 15.06 -35.29
N PHE A 220 2.55 15.52 -35.78
CA PHE A 220 2.90 16.94 -35.88
C PHE A 220 3.53 17.26 -37.23
N PRO A 221 2.76 17.17 -38.34
CA PRO A 221 3.25 17.48 -39.68
C PRO A 221 3.61 18.96 -39.86
N ASP A 222 2.94 19.84 -39.08
CA ASP A 222 3.13 21.30 -39.14
C ASP A 222 4.05 21.80 -38.01
N ALA A 223 4.99 20.96 -37.53
CA ALA A 223 5.92 21.35 -36.47
C ALA A 223 6.76 22.56 -36.88
N ARG A 224 6.96 23.49 -35.96
CA ARG A 224 7.81 24.68 -36.20
C ARG A 224 9.27 24.29 -36.18
N TYR A 225 10.00 24.69 -37.21
CA TYR A 225 11.45 24.55 -37.26
C TYR A 225 12.11 25.72 -36.52
N GLU A 226 12.66 25.45 -35.34
CA GLU A 226 13.29 26.49 -34.50
C GLU A 226 14.55 25.92 -33.82
N PRO A 227 15.68 25.80 -34.59
CA PRO A 227 16.92 25.22 -34.05
C PRO A 227 17.51 26.02 -32.89
N THR A 228 17.23 27.31 -32.81
CA THR A 228 17.71 28.22 -31.76
C THR A 228 17.07 27.94 -30.41
N MET A 229 15.90 27.25 -30.39
CA MET A 229 15.22 26.88 -29.13
C MET A 229 16.03 25.93 -28.30
N LYS A 230 16.90 25.11 -28.91
CA LYS A 230 17.83 24.26 -28.17
C LYS A 230 18.66 25.04 -27.15
N ALA A 231 19.30 26.12 -27.64
CA ALA A 231 20.14 26.98 -26.78
C ALA A 231 19.29 27.88 -25.86
N ARG A 232 18.17 28.42 -26.35
CA ARG A 232 17.30 29.31 -25.56
C ARG A 232 16.65 28.64 -24.38
N LEU A 233 16.25 27.38 -24.51
CA LEU A 233 15.59 26.59 -23.47
C LEU A 233 16.54 25.65 -22.72
N GLY A 234 17.82 25.61 -23.07
CA GLY A 234 18.80 24.72 -22.46
C GLY A 234 18.47 23.24 -22.70
N VAL A 235 17.97 22.90 -23.90
CA VAL A 235 17.58 21.52 -24.22
C VAL A 235 18.81 20.69 -24.52
N GLU A 236 19.19 19.81 -23.61
CA GLU A 236 20.30 18.87 -23.80
C GLU A 236 19.83 17.52 -24.36
N VAL A 237 18.62 17.12 -24.01
CA VAL A 237 18.04 15.81 -24.34
C VAL A 237 16.63 15.98 -24.92
N THR A 238 16.34 15.25 -25.99
CA THR A 238 15.00 15.17 -26.58
C THR A 238 14.37 13.79 -26.31
N PRO A 239 13.04 13.70 -26.16
CA PRO A 239 12.07 14.80 -26.17
C PRO A 239 12.18 15.69 -24.92
N ALA A 240 11.81 16.97 -25.04
CA ALA A 240 11.69 17.88 -23.92
C ALA A 240 10.31 18.55 -23.93
N ILE A 241 9.70 18.67 -22.77
CA ILE A 241 8.36 19.25 -22.58
C ILE A 241 8.47 20.44 -21.63
N PHE A 242 7.93 21.56 -22.06
CA PHE A 242 7.89 22.79 -21.26
C PHE A 242 6.47 23.30 -21.15
N LEU A 243 6.15 23.87 -20.00
CA LEU A 243 4.96 24.67 -19.83
C LEU A 243 5.30 26.13 -20.05
N VAL A 244 4.45 26.83 -20.76
CA VAL A 244 4.71 28.19 -21.23
C VAL A 244 3.55 29.08 -20.87
N ASP A 245 3.85 30.17 -20.18
CA ASP A 245 2.94 31.30 -20.02
C ASP A 245 3.23 32.34 -21.10
N PRO A 246 2.38 32.46 -22.13
CA PRO A 246 2.63 33.44 -23.22
C PRO A 246 2.47 34.88 -22.78
N SER A 247 1.72 35.15 -21.69
CA SER A 247 1.48 36.50 -21.19
C SER A 247 2.66 37.03 -20.39
N ALA A 248 3.27 36.18 -19.57
CA ALA A 248 4.45 36.53 -18.77
C ALA A 248 5.77 36.22 -19.47
N GLY A 249 5.76 35.51 -20.60
CA GLY A 249 6.96 35.02 -21.28
C GLY A 249 7.73 33.96 -20.45
N HIS A 250 7.09 33.38 -19.45
CA HIS A 250 7.70 32.38 -18.55
C HIS A 250 7.65 31.00 -19.18
N VAL A 251 8.78 30.30 -19.15
CA VAL A 251 8.91 28.91 -19.63
C VAL A 251 9.46 28.04 -18.54
N GLN A 252 8.69 27.03 -18.16
CA GLN A 252 9.01 26.07 -17.09
C GLN A 252 9.25 24.67 -17.66
N PRO A 253 10.44 24.07 -17.52
CA PRO A 253 10.66 22.70 -17.92
C PRO A 253 9.82 21.74 -17.05
N ILE A 254 9.17 20.78 -17.68
CA ILE A 254 8.37 19.74 -17.01
C ILE A 254 9.05 18.39 -17.12
N ALA A 255 9.55 18.05 -18.31
CA ALA A 255 10.18 16.75 -18.53
C ALA A 255 11.25 16.79 -19.61
N TYR A 256 12.24 15.96 -19.41
CA TYR A 256 13.22 15.54 -20.42
C TYR A 256 13.12 14.02 -20.58
N GLY A 257 13.13 13.54 -21.81
CA GLY A 257 12.92 12.12 -22.11
C GLY A 257 11.45 11.71 -22.06
N VAL A 258 11.21 10.41 -22.10
CA VAL A 258 9.86 9.82 -22.11
C VAL A 258 9.29 9.77 -20.69
N ILE A 259 8.09 10.28 -20.54
CA ILE A 259 7.31 10.19 -19.29
C ILE A 259 5.91 9.66 -19.58
N SER A 260 5.25 9.09 -18.58
CA SER A 260 3.85 8.68 -18.68
C SER A 260 2.91 9.90 -18.60
N VAL A 261 1.68 9.73 -19.11
CA VAL A 261 0.64 10.77 -18.99
C VAL A 261 0.36 11.09 -17.53
N SER A 262 0.24 10.09 -16.68
CA SER A 262 0.01 10.29 -15.24
C SER A 262 1.14 11.02 -14.53
N GLU A 263 2.38 10.83 -14.97
CA GLU A 263 3.52 11.57 -14.45
C GLU A 263 3.49 13.02 -14.93
N LEU A 264 3.09 13.26 -16.17
CA LEU A 264 2.93 14.62 -16.72
C LEU A 264 1.86 15.41 -15.94
N GLU A 265 0.70 14.79 -15.70
CA GLU A 265 -0.36 15.33 -14.85
C GLU A 265 0.17 15.68 -13.44
N THR A 266 0.86 14.74 -12.83
CA THR A 266 1.42 14.91 -11.48
C THR A 266 2.41 16.07 -11.41
N ARG A 267 3.29 16.22 -12.41
CA ARG A 267 4.28 17.30 -12.43
C ARG A 267 3.65 18.66 -12.64
N ILE A 268 2.68 18.75 -13.55
CA ILE A 268 1.93 20.01 -13.77
C ILE A 268 1.19 20.39 -12.48
N MET A 269 0.47 19.44 -11.87
CA MET A 269 -0.25 19.69 -10.62
C MET A 269 0.69 20.14 -9.49
N ARG A 270 1.86 19.51 -9.35
CA ARG A 270 2.87 19.90 -8.36
C ARG A 270 3.36 21.34 -8.54
N LEU A 271 3.60 21.74 -9.77
CA LEU A 271 4.12 23.09 -10.06
C LEU A 271 3.10 24.18 -9.78
N PHE A 272 1.79 23.90 -9.94
CA PHE A 272 0.76 24.93 -9.95
C PHE A 272 -0.25 24.91 -8.80
N LYS A 273 -0.50 23.74 -8.22
CA LYS A 273 -1.52 23.58 -7.17
C LYS A 273 -0.95 23.14 -5.83
N MET A 274 0.37 22.89 -5.74
CA MET A 274 0.99 22.37 -4.52
C MET A 274 2.07 23.30 -4.00
N THR A 275 2.06 23.55 -2.70
CA THR A 275 3.20 24.13 -2.00
C THR A 275 4.26 23.06 -1.73
N PRO A 276 5.57 23.42 -1.77
CA PRO A 276 6.62 22.49 -1.38
C PRO A 276 6.35 21.90 0.00
N GLY A 277 6.47 20.57 0.10
CA GLY A 277 6.17 19.83 1.33
C GLY A 277 4.77 19.22 1.42
N GLN A 278 3.82 19.63 0.58
CA GLN A 278 2.53 18.96 0.48
C GLN A 278 2.67 17.57 -0.18
N MET A 279 2.04 16.58 0.45
CA MET A 279 1.96 15.25 -0.16
C MET A 279 0.90 15.23 -1.26
N THR A 280 1.18 14.48 -2.33
CA THR A 280 0.32 14.43 -3.55
C THR A 280 -1.13 13.99 -3.26
N TYR A 281 -1.37 13.24 -2.18
CA TYR A 281 -2.72 12.81 -1.82
C TYR A 281 -3.56 13.90 -1.12
N ASN A 282 -2.93 14.91 -0.52
CA ASN A 282 -3.64 15.99 0.18
C ASN A 282 -4.12 17.13 -0.74
N VAL A 283 -3.61 17.19 -1.97
CA VAL A 283 -3.96 18.28 -2.92
C VAL A 283 -5.39 18.21 -3.40
N TYR A 284 -5.93 17.00 -3.42
CA TYR A 284 -7.28 16.76 -3.92
C TYR A 284 -8.37 17.04 -2.88
N ASP A 285 -8.00 17.12 -1.59
CA ASP A 285 -8.92 17.42 -0.48
C ASP A 285 -9.05 18.91 -0.19
N ALA A 286 -8.11 19.74 -0.64
CA ALA A 286 -8.13 21.17 -0.37
C ALA A 286 -9.28 21.94 -1.06
N GLY A 287 -9.99 21.30 -1.99
CA GLY A 287 -11.16 21.87 -2.66
C GLY A 287 -12.52 21.53 -1.99
N GLY A 288 -12.53 20.62 -1.01
CA GLY A 288 -13.77 20.10 -0.41
C GLY A 288 -14.00 20.47 1.06
N ALA A 289 -13.02 21.03 1.76
CA ALA A 289 -13.06 21.27 3.21
C ALA A 289 -13.30 22.73 3.62
N GLN A 290 -13.92 23.53 2.76
CA GLN A 290 -14.47 24.84 3.13
C GLN A 290 -15.95 24.90 2.78
N GLN A 291 -16.78 24.15 3.52
CA GLN A 291 -18.19 24.46 3.73
C GLN A 291 -18.55 24.13 5.18
#